data_9055ce6c41a8b4fdaff077c5ec3e57fa
#
_entry.id   9055ce6c41a8b4fdaff077c5ec3e57fa
#
_cell.length_a   1.000
_cell.length_b   1.000
_cell.length_c   1.000
_cell.angle_alpha   90.00
_cell.angle_beta   90.00
_cell.angle_gamma   90.00
#
_symmetry.space_group_name_H-M   'P 1'
#
loop_
_entity.id
_entity.type
_entity.pdbx_description
1 polymer ?
#
loop_
_entity_poly.entity_id
_entity_poly.type
_entity_poly.pdbx_seq_one_letter_code
_entity_poly.pdbx_strand_id
1 'polypeptide(L)'
;MNGSGWVRSSRAGVGILFACVVTWVLAQSTLASAAGDPSAELNTAITHAGFAAKYETMKEITLHLHHALNCLVGPQDKRFDTAAGNPCQGQGNGYLPDQKAAKGENSPYYEVWWAAQIAAQALTSDNMGAAKAAARIVNMVLENAAKSR
;
A
#
# COMPACT_ATOMS: atom_id res chain seq x y z
N MET A 1 -56.28 11.24 -79.44
CA MET A 1 -55.48 12.48 -79.72
C MET A 1 -54.77 12.81 -78.43
N ASN A 2 -53.56 12.76 -78.52
CA ASN A 2 -52.36 12.94 -77.72
C ASN A 2 -52.40 13.99 -76.61
N GLY A 3 -51.91 13.64 -75.49
CA GLY A 3 -51.54 14.52 -74.40
C GLY A 3 -50.47 13.90 -73.56
N SER A 4 -49.23 14.08 -73.96
CA SER A 4 -48.02 13.65 -73.27
C SER A 4 -47.75 14.55 -72.05
N GLY A 5 -47.96 13.99 -70.85
CA GLY A 5 -47.58 14.63 -69.58
C GLY A 5 -46.17 14.24 -69.13
N TRP A 6 -45.32 15.21 -69.12
CA TRP A 6 -43.94 15.05 -68.60
C TRP A 6 -43.97 15.01 -67.06
N VAL A 7 -43.60 13.89 -66.52
CA VAL A 7 -43.33 13.72 -65.03
C VAL A 7 -41.93 14.15 -64.79
N ARG A 8 -41.77 15.27 -64.08
CA ARG A 8 -40.48 15.71 -63.54
C ARG A 8 -40.10 14.82 -62.35
N SER A 9 -39.07 14.02 -62.51
CA SER A 9 -38.42 13.26 -61.43
C SER A 9 -37.63 14.24 -60.52
N SER A 10 -38.16 14.47 -59.33
CA SER A 10 -37.41 15.17 -58.27
C SER A 10 -36.45 14.18 -57.61
N ARG A 11 -35.17 14.34 -57.92
CA ARG A 11 -34.10 13.62 -57.18
C ARG A 11 -33.98 14.26 -55.79
N ALA A 12 -34.54 13.61 -54.78
CA ALA A 12 -34.27 13.92 -53.40
C ALA A 12 -32.85 13.42 -53.07
N GLY A 13 -31.94 14.35 -52.87
CA GLY A 13 -30.59 14.03 -52.39
C GLY A 13 -30.65 13.54 -50.96
N VAL A 14 -30.27 12.27 -50.75
CA VAL A 14 -30.05 11.72 -49.44
C VAL A 14 -28.71 12.24 -48.95
N GLY A 15 -28.80 13.28 -48.12
CA GLY A 15 -27.61 13.75 -47.37
C GLY A 15 -27.25 12.76 -46.30
N ILE A 16 -26.17 12.04 -46.52
CA ILE A 16 -25.56 11.15 -45.49
C ILE A 16 -24.86 12.06 -44.49
N LEU A 17 -25.51 12.31 -43.35
CA LEU A 17 -24.87 12.91 -42.19
C LEU A 17 -23.93 11.87 -41.57
N PHE A 18 -22.64 11.98 -41.87
CA PHE A 18 -21.61 11.30 -41.13
C PHE A 18 -21.55 11.91 -39.71
N ALA A 19 -22.24 11.28 -38.78
CA ALA A 19 -22.03 11.54 -37.37
C ALA A 19 -20.66 10.97 -36.97
N CYS A 20 -19.64 11.84 -36.88
CA CYS A 20 -18.37 11.52 -36.24
C CYS A 20 -18.63 11.27 -34.78
N VAL A 21 -18.84 10.01 -34.41
CA VAL A 21 -18.78 9.57 -33.01
C VAL A 21 -17.31 9.59 -32.61
N VAL A 22 -16.89 10.72 -32.05
CA VAL A 22 -15.59 10.81 -31.38
C VAL A 22 -15.69 10.00 -30.07
N THR A 23 -15.35 8.73 -30.13
CA THR A 23 -15.18 7.91 -28.95
C THR A 23 -13.97 8.42 -28.17
N TRP A 24 -14.23 9.20 -27.13
CA TRP A 24 -13.25 9.53 -26.10
C TRP A 24 -12.93 8.22 -25.35
N VAL A 25 -11.89 7.52 -25.78
CA VAL A 25 -11.26 6.49 -24.98
C VAL A 25 -10.52 7.23 -23.88
N LEU A 26 -11.18 7.38 -22.72
CA LEU A 26 -10.50 7.75 -21.49
C LEU A 26 -9.49 6.61 -21.20
N ALA A 27 -8.25 6.82 -21.60
CA ALA A 27 -7.15 6.01 -21.12
C ALA A 27 -7.07 6.26 -19.61
N GLN A 28 -7.74 5.41 -18.84
CA GLN A 28 -7.53 5.31 -17.40
C GLN A 28 -6.13 4.73 -17.24
N SER A 29 -5.15 5.64 -17.14
CA SER A 29 -3.84 5.26 -16.63
C SER A 29 -4.07 4.83 -15.19
N THR A 30 -4.33 3.54 -14.98
CA THR A 30 -4.13 2.94 -13.67
C THR A 30 -2.65 3.13 -13.38
N LEU A 31 -2.36 4.11 -12.52
CA LEU A 31 -1.05 4.18 -11.88
C LEU A 31 -0.92 2.86 -11.11
N ALA A 32 -0.35 1.86 -11.76
CA ALA A 32 0.12 0.69 -11.05
C ALA A 32 1.10 1.25 -10.02
N SER A 33 0.71 1.25 -8.76
CA SER A 33 1.64 1.52 -7.67
C SER A 33 2.83 0.62 -7.91
N ALA A 34 4.02 1.21 -8.05
CA ALA A 34 5.22 0.40 -8.22
C ALA A 34 5.22 -0.62 -7.09
N ALA A 35 5.41 -1.89 -7.46
CA ALA A 35 5.49 -2.96 -6.47
C ALA A 35 6.55 -2.55 -5.45
N GLY A 36 6.18 -2.51 -4.16
CA GLY A 36 7.11 -2.16 -3.11
C GLY A 36 8.23 -3.19 -2.98
N ASP A 37 9.25 -2.84 -2.23
CA ASP A 37 10.31 -3.77 -1.84
C ASP A 37 10.07 -4.27 -0.40
N PRO A 38 9.38 -5.41 -0.21
CA PRO A 38 9.13 -5.96 1.12
C PRO A 38 10.40 -6.22 1.91
N SER A 39 11.53 -6.47 1.21
CA SER A 39 12.81 -6.71 1.89
C SER A 39 13.38 -5.42 2.47
N ALA A 40 13.30 -4.31 1.75
CA ALA A 40 13.73 -3.01 2.24
C ALA A 40 12.85 -2.57 3.43
N GLU A 41 11.53 -2.69 3.31
CA GLU A 41 10.58 -2.34 4.37
C GLU A 41 10.81 -3.15 5.65
N LEU A 42 11.00 -4.46 5.53
CA LEU A 42 11.29 -5.32 6.69
C LEU A 42 12.63 -4.96 7.36
N ASN A 43 13.68 -4.70 6.59
CA ASN A 43 14.97 -4.30 7.14
C ASN A 43 14.89 -2.96 7.88
N THR A 44 14.13 -2.00 7.35
CA THR A 44 13.88 -0.72 8.02
C THR A 44 13.08 -0.94 9.31
N ALA A 45 12.04 -1.79 9.28
CA ALA A 45 11.26 -2.14 10.48
C ALA A 45 12.13 -2.80 11.57
N ILE A 46 13.01 -3.75 11.20
CA ILE A 46 13.99 -4.38 12.10
C ILE A 46 14.88 -3.32 12.76
N THR A 47 15.42 -2.39 11.97
CA THR A 47 16.27 -1.32 12.46
C THR A 47 15.56 -0.51 13.54
N HIS A 48 14.32 -0.08 13.28
CA HIS A 48 13.57 0.72 14.24
C HIS A 48 13.09 -0.09 15.46
N ALA A 49 12.69 -1.35 15.30
CA ALA A 49 12.39 -2.22 16.43
C ALA A 49 13.64 -2.43 17.33
N GLY A 50 14.82 -2.55 16.72
CA GLY A 50 16.09 -2.63 17.43
C GLY A 50 16.42 -1.33 18.20
N PHE A 51 16.11 -0.18 17.66
CA PHE A 51 16.23 1.09 18.39
C PHE A 51 15.28 1.13 19.57
N ALA A 52 13.98 0.85 19.38
CA ALA A 52 13.01 0.78 20.46
C ALA A 52 13.44 -0.17 21.59
N ALA A 53 14.07 -1.30 21.26
CA ALA A 53 14.57 -2.26 22.23
C ALA A 53 15.76 -1.76 23.06
N LYS A 54 16.51 -0.76 22.57
CA LYS A 54 17.74 -0.24 23.19
C LYS A 54 17.54 1.06 23.95
N TYR A 55 16.62 1.93 23.48
CA TYR A 55 16.40 3.24 24.11
C TYR A 55 15.87 3.12 25.54
N GLU A 56 16.13 4.16 26.33
CA GLU A 56 15.84 4.19 27.77
C GLU A 56 14.75 5.21 28.14
N THR A 57 14.13 5.88 27.16
CA THR A 57 13.00 6.77 27.42
C THR A 57 11.74 6.25 26.75
N MET A 58 10.60 6.40 27.40
CA MET A 58 9.31 6.00 26.82
C MET A 58 9.05 6.69 25.50
N LYS A 59 9.42 7.97 25.36
CA LYS A 59 9.26 8.75 24.13
C LYS A 59 9.98 8.12 22.95
N GLU A 60 11.25 7.73 23.13
CA GLU A 60 12.05 7.13 22.05
C GLU A 60 11.58 5.71 21.73
N ILE A 61 11.27 4.91 22.77
CA ILE A 61 10.72 3.56 22.58
C ILE A 61 9.44 3.61 21.75
N THR A 62 8.50 4.48 22.12
CA THR A 62 7.22 4.66 21.43
C THR A 62 7.42 5.15 20.00
N LEU A 63 8.28 6.16 19.78
CA LEU A 63 8.58 6.66 18.45
C LEU A 63 9.09 5.57 17.52
N HIS A 64 10.05 4.78 17.98
CA HIS A 64 10.64 3.74 17.14
C HIS A 64 9.75 2.50 16.99
N LEU A 65 8.86 2.22 17.95
CA LEU A 65 7.81 1.22 17.75
C LEU A 65 6.79 1.65 16.69
N HIS A 66 6.39 2.95 16.67
CA HIS A 66 5.56 3.49 15.59
C HIS A 66 6.26 3.40 14.23
N HIS A 67 7.54 3.75 14.17
CA HIS A 67 8.33 3.63 12.94
C HIS A 67 8.38 2.20 12.42
N ALA A 68 8.65 1.22 13.29
CA ALA A 68 8.61 -0.18 12.91
C ALA A 68 7.23 -0.59 12.42
N LEU A 69 6.18 -0.28 13.19
CA LEU A 69 4.79 -0.59 12.82
C LEU A 69 4.40 0.03 11.48
N ASN A 70 4.72 1.31 11.26
CA ASN A 70 4.42 2.01 10.02
C ASN A 70 5.04 1.33 8.79
N CYS A 71 6.29 0.83 8.91
CA CYS A 71 6.95 0.07 7.86
C CYS A 71 6.28 -1.30 7.61
N LEU A 72 5.71 -1.91 8.64
CA LEU A 72 5.06 -3.21 8.49
C LEU A 72 3.69 -3.11 7.86
N VAL A 73 2.88 -2.13 8.28
CA VAL A 73 1.47 -2.05 7.88
C VAL A 73 1.22 -1.13 6.69
N GLY A 74 2.06 -0.10 6.51
CA GLY A 74 1.94 0.89 5.44
C GLY A 74 0.80 1.91 5.65
N PRO A 75 0.77 2.97 4.82
CA PRO A 75 -0.06 4.15 5.03
C PRO A 75 -1.57 3.94 4.85
N GLN A 76 -1.98 2.80 4.32
CA GLN A 76 -3.40 2.47 4.14
C GLN A 76 -4.00 1.73 5.35
N ASP A 77 -3.19 1.29 6.30
CA ASP A 77 -3.65 0.60 7.51
C ASP A 77 -4.05 1.62 8.59
N LYS A 78 -5.14 1.33 9.31
CA LYS A 78 -5.64 2.18 10.40
C LYS A 78 -4.68 2.34 11.59
N ARG A 79 -3.68 1.47 11.69
CA ARG A 79 -2.63 1.51 12.72
C ARG A 79 -1.45 2.39 12.34
N PHE A 80 -1.42 2.89 11.10
CA PHE A 80 -0.36 3.77 10.63
C PHE A 80 -0.48 5.14 11.34
N ASP A 81 0.60 5.55 11.99
CA ASP A 81 0.66 6.85 12.64
C ASP A 81 1.45 7.86 11.78
N THR A 82 0.71 8.79 11.17
CA THR A 82 1.31 9.85 10.35
C THR A 82 2.13 10.83 11.17
N ALA A 83 1.80 11.03 12.45
CA ALA A 83 2.50 11.96 13.34
C ALA A 83 3.89 11.44 13.72
N ALA A 84 4.07 10.13 13.80
CA ALA A 84 5.37 9.52 14.02
C ALA A 84 6.28 9.58 12.79
N GLY A 85 5.71 9.77 11.60
CA GLY A 85 6.45 9.75 10.33
C GLY A 85 6.55 8.35 9.71
N ASN A 86 7.08 8.31 8.49
CA ASN A 86 7.23 7.06 7.74
C ASN A 86 8.68 6.86 7.29
N PRO A 87 9.51 6.10 8.04
CA PRO A 87 10.89 5.83 7.64
C PRO A 87 10.99 4.92 6.40
N CYS A 88 9.88 4.25 6.01
CA CYS A 88 9.79 3.42 4.81
C CYS A 88 9.21 4.17 3.61
N GLN A 89 9.11 5.50 3.67
CA GLN A 89 8.61 6.29 2.54
C GLN A 89 9.46 6.04 1.29
N GLY A 90 8.79 5.70 0.19
CA GLY A 90 9.44 5.39 -1.08
C GLY A 90 9.94 3.94 -1.22
N GLN A 91 9.80 3.10 -0.21
CA GLN A 91 10.14 1.68 -0.28
C GLN A 91 8.95 0.82 -0.76
N GLY A 92 7.72 1.27 -0.49
CA GLY A 92 6.50 0.58 -0.91
C GLY A 92 5.28 1.01 -0.10
N ASN A 93 4.34 0.08 0.05
CA ASN A 93 3.06 0.30 0.70
C ASN A 93 3.00 -0.30 2.12
N GLY A 94 4.11 -0.82 2.62
CA GLY A 94 4.25 -1.57 3.85
C GLY A 94 4.51 -3.05 3.59
N TYR A 95 5.36 -3.66 4.44
CA TYR A 95 5.76 -5.06 4.26
C TYR A 95 4.57 -6.01 4.06
N LEU A 96 3.54 -5.91 4.90
CA LEU A 96 2.41 -6.85 4.86
C LEU A 96 1.63 -6.78 3.54
N PRO A 97 1.18 -5.61 3.04
CA PRO A 97 0.50 -5.55 1.76
C PRO A 97 1.40 -5.93 0.59
N ASP A 98 2.67 -5.52 0.58
CA ASP A 98 3.58 -5.78 -0.52
C ASP A 98 4.05 -7.24 -0.55
N GLN A 99 4.33 -7.87 0.61
CA GLN A 99 4.61 -9.30 0.71
C GLN A 99 3.42 -10.15 0.26
N LYS A 100 2.21 -9.78 0.69
CA LYS A 100 0.99 -10.47 0.27
C LYS A 100 0.80 -10.40 -1.25
N ALA A 101 1.05 -9.25 -1.84
CA ALA A 101 0.95 -9.07 -3.30
C ALA A 101 2.02 -9.85 -4.06
N ALA A 102 3.25 -9.91 -3.53
CA ALA A 102 4.39 -10.54 -4.19
C ALA A 102 4.42 -12.07 -4.04
N LYS A 103 4.11 -12.58 -2.86
CA LYS A 103 4.33 -14.01 -2.50
C LYS A 103 3.14 -14.65 -1.76
N GLY A 104 2.06 -13.90 -1.52
CA GLY A 104 0.93 -14.35 -0.72
C GLY A 104 1.21 -14.37 0.79
N GLU A 105 0.24 -14.92 1.53
CA GLU A 105 0.30 -15.05 2.97
C GLU A 105 1.02 -16.35 3.34
N ASN A 106 2.35 -16.31 3.38
CA ASN A 106 3.23 -17.43 3.75
C ASN A 106 3.73 -17.30 5.20
N SER A 107 4.63 -18.21 5.64
CA SER A 107 5.15 -18.19 7.02
C SER A 107 5.76 -16.84 7.42
N PRO A 108 6.68 -16.22 6.64
CA PRO A 108 7.21 -14.91 6.99
C PRO A 108 6.14 -13.82 7.09
N TYR A 109 5.08 -13.88 6.27
CA TYR A 109 3.97 -12.94 6.37
C TYR A 109 3.28 -13.02 7.73
N TYR A 110 2.94 -14.22 8.21
CA TYR A 110 2.25 -14.38 9.49
C TYR A 110 3.14 -14.04 10.68
N GLU A 111 4.43 -14.33 10.63
CA GLU A 111 5.38 -13.93 11.66
C GLU A 111 5.41 -12.40 11.80
N VAL A 112 5.53 -11.69 10.68
CA VAL A 112 5.53 -10.23 10.66
C VAL A 112 4.16 -9.64 11.06
N TRP A 113 3.07 -10.29 10.66
CA TRP A 113 1.73 -9.90 11.08
C TRP A 113 1.59 -9.94 12.61
N TRP A 114 2.09 -11.00 13.26
CA TRP A 114 2.10 -11.10 14.72
C TRP A 114 3.00 -10.03 15.34
N ALA A 115 4.17 -9.78 14.80
CA ALA A 115 5.04 -8.70 15.25
C ALA A 115 4.33 -7.33 15.20
N ALA A 116 3.58 -7.06 14.14
CA ALA A 116 2.79 -5.83 14.01
C ALA A 116 1.67 -5.75 15.07
N GLN A 117 1.02 -6.87 15.44
CA GLN A 117 0.03 -6.86 16.53
C GLN A 117 0.70 -6.57 17.87
N ILE A 118 1.85 -7.19 18.16
CA ILE A 118 2.60 -6.95 19.40
C ILE A 118 3.05 -5.49 19.49
N ALA A 119 3.57 -4.91 18.41
CA ALA A 119 3.96 -3.51 18.37
C ALA A 119 2.77 -2.59 18.64
N ALA A 120 1.63 -2.82 17.96
CA ALA A 120 0.43 -2.03 18.14
C ALA A 120 -0.10 -2.11 19.58
N GLN A 121 -0.07 -3.30 20.20
CA GLN A 121 -0.49 -3.46 21.59
C GLN A 121 0.47 -2.76 22.56
N ALA A 122 1.80 -2.84 22.31
CA ALA A 122 2.79 -2.17 23.15
C ALA A 122 2.63 -0.65 23.17
N LEU A 123 2.20 -0.06 22.05
CA LEU A 123 1.95 1.38 21.92
C LEU A 123 0.75 1.89 22.75
N THR A 124 -0.10 1.01 23.26
CA THR A 124 -1.19 1.36 24.18
C THR A 124 -0.74 1.36 25.65
N SER A 125 0.49 0.95 25.94
CA SER A 125 1.00 0.85 27.32
C SER A 125 1.77 2.11 27.71
N ASP A 126 1.56 2.59 28.91
CA ASP A 126 2.36 3.63 29.58
C ASP A 126 3.52 3.05 30.40
N ASN A 127 3.63 1.72 30.46
CA ASN A 127 4.71 1.02 31.17
C ASN A 127 5.92 0.85 30.26
N MET A 128 6.99 1.59 30.55
CA MET A 128 8.22 1.57 29.78
C MET A 128 8.87 0.16 29.72
N GLY A 129 8.85 -0.57 30.83
CA GLY A 129 9.41 -1.93 30.89
C GLY A 129 8.66 -2.90 29.96
N ALA A 130 7.34 -2.82 29.94
CA ALA A 130 6.49 -3.62 29.05
C ALA A 130 6.69 -3.23 27.58
N ALA A 131 6.72 -1.93 27.28
CA ALA A 131 6.95 -1.44 25.90
C ALA A 131 8.34 -1.89 25.40
N LYS A 132 9.38 -1.79 26.22
CA LYS A 132 10.74 -2.22 25.88
C LYS A 132 10.85 -3.75 25.71
N ALA A 133 10.18 -4.52 26.55
CA ALA A 133 10.12 -5.98 26.39
C ALA A 133 9.41 -6.37 25.09
N ALA A 134 8.29 -5.73 24.77
CA ALA A 134 7.59 -5.94 23.52
C ALA A 134 8.46 -5.57 22.30
N ALA A 135 9.19 -4.44 22.36
CA ALA A 135 10.09 -4.03 21.28
C ALA A 135 11.19 -5.08 21.03
N ARG A 136 11.73 -5.73 22.06
CA ARG A 136 12.69 -6.84 21.92
C ARG A 136 12.06 -8.05 21.23
N ILE A 137 10.83 -8.40 21.61
CA ILE A 137 10.09 -9.51 20.96
C ILE A 137 9.83 -9.18 19.50
N VAL A 138 9.34 -7.98 19.20
CA VAL A 138 9.11 -7.52 17.84
C VAL A 138 10.40 -7.63 17.02
N ASN A 139 11.50 -7.07 17.51
CA ASN A 139 12.78 -7.13 16.80
C ASN A 139 13.21 -8.57 16.52
N MET A 140 13.16 -9.45 17.51
CA MET A 140 13.53 -10.86 17.37
C MET A 140 12.66 -11.59 16.33
N VAL A 141 11.35 -11.37 16.35
CA VAL A 141 10.43 -11.99 15.39
C VAL A 141 10.69 -11.50 13.97
N LEU A 142 10.92 -10.19 13.78
CA LEU A 142 11.23 -9.63 12.48
C LEU A 142 12.58 -10.12 11.93
N GLU A 143 13.60 -10.21 12.77
CA GLU A 143 14.91 -10.79 12.38
C GLU A 143 14.77 -12.26 11.97
N ASN A 144 13.91 -13.02 12.65
CA ASN A 144 13.65 -14.42 12.29
C ASN A 144 12.92 -14.53 10.96
N ALA A 145 11.86 -13.74 10.76
CA ALA A 145 11.13 -13.67 9.50
C ALA A 145 12.04 -13.26 8.31
N ALA A 146 13.04 -12.42 8.56
CA ALA A 146 14.02 -12.05 7.55
C ALA A 146 14.92 -13.20 7.09
N LYS A 147 15.17 -14.20 7.93
CA LYS A 147 15.99 -15.38 7.61
C LYS A 147 15.22 -16.46 6.88
N SER A 148 13.89 -16.47 6.96
CA SER A 148 13.00 -17.48 6.36
C SER A 148 12.46 -17.09 4.99
N ARG A 149 12.98 -16.04 4.36
CA ARG A 149 12.57 -15.50 3.05
C ARG A 149 13.20 -16.24 1.87
#